data_184382fcdb2c99cb83d71b6551fec237
#
_entry.id   184382fcdb2c99cb83d71b6551fec237
#
_cell.length_a   1.000
_cell.length_b   1.000
_cell.length_c   1.000
_cell.angle_alpha   90.00
_cell.angle_beta   90.00
_cell.angle_gamma   90.00
#
_symmetry.space_group_name_H-M   'P 1'
#
loop_
_entity.id
_entity.type
_entity.pdbx_description
1 polymer ?
#
loop_
_entity_poly.entity_id
_entity_poly.type
_entity_poly.pdbx_seq_one_letter_code
_entity_poly.pdbx_strand_id
1 'polypeptide(L)'
;VYLLFAVLPLFKPASLGQVQPLPIVASSPALALGMDVQQRVGYRIDAQGTGQFYRLSPAPSGQAQTPLVQQTLLAKPALLAQAAGERDLFALAQADGRLVVARADFATAENGRPQWLFPLGQPPLALDPQRKPLKLLSLADAHRGQYLLAGVTDDRRLVFGRFSPDRPPQFSERPLEHDAEQLVLTPDGRQLYLLAGNRLARYQIDGAQLQLRETRTLGEHAPYQMTALPGGSALLIKGADGNLREWFEVEKEQRWRLTPVQHFDHGADGQELTVAEPYRRVFATLRPDGGFSLFSTIQSQPLLNTRLGAEVRQMAFAPRGDGLLLESAQGWQRYALDNPYPDVTWRSLWGKVWYENYPQPAYVWQSTSGEDSYQPKFSLMPVIFGTFKAAAYAMLFAIPLALAGAIYTAYFMTPGLRRVIKPAIEVMGALPTVVIGLVAGIWLAPIIEQYLLAVLALPLLLAAAVLLCGALTHRFMPRCRPGVDLLLLLPLLALTVWLAFSLGPWLEVALFGEPLHFWLGDNYDQRNALVVGVAMGFALVP
;
A
#
# COMPACT_ATOMS: atom_id res chain seq x y z
N VAL A 1 13.61 22.59 15.51
CA VAL A 1 14.44 21.65 16.31
C VAL A 1 13.58 20.47 16.80
N TYR A 2 12.46 20.72 17.54
CA TYR A 2 11.59 19.64 18.05
C TYR A 2 11.09 18.67 16.95
N LEU A 3 10.62 19.20 15.82
CA LEU A 3 10.13 18.40 14.69
C LEU A 3 11.24 17.51 14.09
N LEU A 4 12.49 17.96 14.07
CA LEU A 4 13.61 17.14 13.60
C LEU A 4 13.85 15.95 14.53
N PHE A 5 13.77 16.14 15.85
CA PHE A 5 13.90 15.05 16.82
C PHE A 5 12.71 14.08 16.76
N ALA A 6 11.50 14.56 16.47
CA ALA A 6 10.33 13.73 16.33
C ALA A 6 10.37 12.78 15.11
N VAL A 7 11.19 13.10 14.10
CA VAL A 7 11.37 12.27 12.89
C VAL A 7 12.43 11.18 13.07
N LEU A 8 13.38 11.35 14.01
CA LEU A 8 14.45 10.36 14.23
C LEU A 8 13.96 8.92 14.51
N PRO A 9 12.88 8.69 15.27
CA PRO A 9 12.36 7.34 15.49
C PRO A 9 11.93 6.60 14.22
N LEU A 10 11.58 7.33 13.13
CA LEU A 10 11.22 6.72 11.84
C LEU A 10 12.40 5.97 11.20
N PHE A 11 13.63 6.33 11.53
CA PHE A 11 14.85 5.72 11.01
C PHE A 11 15.48 4.71 11.97
N LYS A 12 14.76 4.35 13.03
CA LYS A 12 15.24 3.32 13.95
C LYS A 12 15.35 1.98 13.21
N PRO A 13 16.52 1.34 13.18
CA PRO A 13 16.69 0.06 12.54
C PRO A 13 15.83 -1.01 13.25
N ALA A 14 15.38 -1.99 12.49
CA ALA A 14 14.70 -3.14 13.06
C ALA A 14 15.61 -3.87 14.05
N SER A 15 15.07 -4.31 15.18
CA SER A 15 15.83 -5.02 16.21
C SER A 15 15.00 -6.10 16.88
N LEU A 16 15.69 -7.16 17.33
CA LEU A 16 15.10 -8.21 18.16
C LEU A 16 15.48 -7.97 19.62
N GLY A 17 14.48 -8.07 20.48
CA GLY A 17 14.67 -8.08 21.92
C GLY A 17 15.30 -9.39 22.42
N GLN A 18 15.48 -9.47 23.72
CA GLN A 18 15.99 -10.69 24.35
C GLN A 18 15.03 -11.87 24.15
N VAL A 19 15.61 -13.06 23.99
CA VAL A 19 14.84 -14.31 23.91
C VAL A 19 14.12 -14.58 25.24
N GLN A 20 12.85 -14.91 25.14
CA GLN A 20 12.05 -15.41 26.25
C GLN A 20 11.73 -16.88 26.00
N PRO A 21 12.45 -17.81 26.64
CA PRO A 21 12.14 -19.23 26.54
C PRO A 21 10.79 -19.49 27.23
N LEU A 22 9.97 -20.29 26.57
CA LEU A 22 8.68 -20.72 27.09
C LEU A 22 8.75 -22.23 27.37
N PRO A 23 8.32 -22.70 28.55
CA PRO A 23 8.44 -24.11 28.92
C PRO A 23 7.33 -24.97 28.26
N ILE A 24 7.21 -24.83 26.94
CA ILE A 24 6.28 -25.57 26.11
C ILE A 24 7.09 -26.53 25.26
N VAL A 25 7.14 -27.79 25.64
CA VAL A 25 7.85 -28.84 24.91
C VAL A 25 6.83 -29.69 24.20
N ALA A 26 6.95 -29.77 22.88
CA ALA A 26 6.05 -30.54 22.03
C ALA A 26 6.64 -31.91 21.70
N SER A 27 5.83 -32.95 21.81
CA SER A 27 6.22 -34.32 21.46
C SER A 27 6.35 -34.56 19.94
N SER A 28 5.72 -33.73 19.12
CA SER A 28 5.73 -33.81 17.66
C SER A 28 5.91 -32.42 17.07
N PRO A 29 6.53 -32.28 15.88
CA PRO A 29 6.68 -30.98 15.23
C PRO A 29 5.32 -30.35 14.89
N ALA A 30 5.23 -29.02 15.02
CA ALA A 30 4.05 -28.29 14.60
C ALA A 30 3.97 -28.23 13.06
N LEU A 31 2.77 -28.39 12.52
CA LEU A 31 2.43 -28.07 11.13
C LEU A 31 2.10 -26.59 10.98
N ALA A 32 1.51 -25.99 12.02
CA ALA A 32 1.21 -24.57 12.08
C ALA A 32 1.42 -24.02 13.49
N LEU A 33 1.82 -22.75 13.55
CA LEU A 33 2.13 -22.02 14.77
C LEU A 33 1.61 -20.59 14.64
N GLY A 34 1.11 -20.01 15.75
CA GLY A 34 0.70 -18.62 15.78
C GLY A 34 0.39 -18.14 17.19
N MET A 35 -0.01 -16.87 17.32
CA MET A 35 -0.33 -16.24 18.59
C MET A 35 -1.38 -15.14 18.44
N ASP A 36 -2.00 -14.78 19.57
CA ASP A 36 -2.97 -13.68 19.65
C ASP A 36 -2.31 -12.29 19.51
N VAL A 37 -3.14 -11.29 19.27
CA VAL A 37 -2.71 -9.88 19.09
C VAL A 37 -1.99 -9.31 20.32
N GLN A 38 -2.34 -9.77 21.53
CA GLN A 38 -1.70 -9.35 22.78
C GLN A 38 -0.49 -10.20 23.16
N GLN A 39 -0.15 -11.22 22.36
CA GLN A 39 0.94 -12.17 22.62
C GLN A 39 0.82 -12.87 23.99
N ARG A 40 -0.40 -13.17 24.42
CA ARG A 40 -0.71 -13.86 25.68
C ARG A 40 -0.97 -15.33 25.52
N VAL A 41 -1.52 -15.71 24.36
CA VAL A 41 -1.88 -17.07 24.01
C VAL A 41 -1.29 -17.42 22.66
N GLY A 42 -0.62 -18.54 22.58
CA GLY A 42 -0.16 -19.13 21.31
C GLY A 42 -0.95 -20.40 21.00
N TYR A 43 -1.02 -20.74 19.73
CA TYR A 43 -1.57 -22.03 19.29
C TYR A 43 -0.58 -22.77 18.42
N ARG A 44 -0.77 -24.07 18.34
CA ARG A 44 -0.13 -24.96 17.37
C ARG A 44 -1.11 -26.02 16.86
N ILE A 45 -0.86 -26.49 15.67
CA ILE A 45 -1.50 -27.67 15.10
C ILE A 45 -0.39 -28.70 14.87
N ASP A 46 -0.52 -29.88 15.44
CA ASP A 46 0.48 -30.93 15.30
C ASP A 46 0.22 -31.87 14.09
N ALA A 47 1.18 -32.74 13.81
CA ALA A 47 1.09 -33.72 12.72
C ALA A 47 -0.05 -34.74 12.91
N GLN A 48 -0.61 -34.88 14.10
CA GLN A 48 -1.76 -35.73 14.37
C GLN A 48 -3.10 -35.00 14.09
N GLY A 49 -3.04 -33.69 13.75
CA GLY A 49 -4.21 -32.86 13.50
C GLY A 49 -4.89 -32.36 14.78
N THR A 50 -4.12 -32.31 15.87
CA THR A 50 -4.59 -31.77 17.15
C THR A 50 -4.20 -30.31 17.26
N GLY A 51 -5.20 -29.44 17.45
CA GLY A 51 -5.02 -28.04 17.76
C GLY A 51 -4.88 -27.82 19.26
N GLN A 52 -3.88 -27.09 19.68
CA GLN A 52 -3.55 -26.83 21.08
C GLN A 52 -3.32 -25.34 21.29
N PHE A 53 -3.84 -24.80 22.42
CA PHE A 53 -3.57 -23.43 22.86
C PHE A 53 -2.74 -23.45 24.13
N TYR A 54 -1.76 -22.54 24.20
CA TYR A 54 -0.87 -22.39 25.35
C TYR A 54 -0.80 -20.93 25.80
N ARG A 55 -0.54 -20.71 27.09
CA ARG A 55 -0.27 -19.38 27.61
C ARG A 55 1.17 -18.99 27.33
N LEU A 56 1.41 -17.82 26.74
CA LEU A 56 2.73 -17.30 26.41
C LEU A 56 3.34 -16.49 27.58
N SER A 57 3.23 -16.98 28.81
CA SER A 57 3.86 -16.36 29.97
C SER A 57 4.91 -17.30 30.57
N PRO A 58 6.03 -16.79 31.11
CA PRO A 58 6.99 -17.63 31.85
C PRO A 58 6.27 -18.36 32.99
N ALA A 59 6.46 -19.65 33.09
CA ALA A 59 5.92 -20.40 34.23
C ALA A 59 6.76 -20.09 35.48
N PRO A 60 6.13 -19.83 36.65
CA PRO A 60 6.83 -19.48 37.85
C PRO A 60 7.78 -20.56 38.40
N SER A 61 7.65 -21.80 37.94
CA SER A 61 8.32 -22.97 38.51
C SER A 61 9.18 -23.78 37.52
N GLY A 62 9.39 -23.32 36.29
CA GLY A 62 10.12 -24.10 35.28
C GLY A 62 9.47 -25.43 34.86
N GLN A 63 8.24 -25.69 35.29
CA GLN A 63 7.49 -26.87 34.87
C GLN A 63 6.95 -26.71 33.45
N ALA A 64 6.91 -27.81 32.69
CA ALA A 64 6.31 -27.83 31.36
C ALA A 64 4.84 -27.38 31.44
N GLN A 65 4.46 -26.45 30.58
CA GLN A 65 3.08 -25.97 30.54
C GLN A 65 2.18 -26.99 29.86
N THR A 66 1.01 -27.20 30.43
CA THR A 66 -0.07 -27.96 29.81
C THR A 66 -0.90 -27.07 28.90
N PRO A 67 -1.48 -27.59 27.81
CA PRO A 67 -2.34 -26.80 26.95
C PRO A 67 -3.59 -26.30 27.69
N LEU A 68 -4.00 -25.08 27.44
CA LEU A 68 -5.25 -24.48 27.93
C LEU A 68 -6.47 -25.17 27.30
N VAL A 69 -6.36 -25.49 26.03
CA VAL A 69 -7.36 -26.20 25.23
C VAL A 69 -6.62 -27.15 24.30
N GLN A 70 -7.14 -28.35 24.17
CA GLN A 70 -6.66 -29.35 23.21
C GLN A 70 -7.86 -29.97 22.53
N GLN A 71 -7.86 -29.95 21.18
CA GLN A 71 -8.97 -30.48 20.39
C GLN A 71 -8.44 -31.12 19.10
N THR A 72 -8.91 -32.29 18.76
CA THR A 72 -8.63 -32.90 17.47
C THR A 72 -9.47 -32.20 16.40
N LEU A 73 -8.81 -31.53 15.46
CA LEU A 73 -9.44 -30.80 14.35
C LEU A 73 -9.79 -31.79 13.23
N LEU A 74 -8.82 -32.60 12.82
CA LEU A 74 -8.98 -33.67 11.86
C LEU A 74 -7.90 -34.73 12.13
N ALA A 75 -8.27 -35.96 12.33
CA ALA A 75 -7.32 -37.03 12.66
C ALA A 75 -6.37 -37.33 11.47
N LYS A 76 -5.07 -37.30 11.73
CA LYS A 76 -4.00 -37.62 10.79
C LYS A 76 -4.15 -36.91 9.44
N PRO A 77 -4.09 -35.60 9.41
CA PRO A 77 -4.16 -34.83 8.16
C PRO A 77 -2.94 -35.19 7.28
N ALA A 78 -3.20 -35.42 6.01
CA ALA A 78 -2.16 -35.58 5.01
C ALA A 78 -1.64 -34.24 4.51
N LEU A 79 -2.52 -33.22 4.48
CA LEU A 79 -2.21 -31.86 4.05
C LEU A 79 -2.76 -30.85 5.05
N LEU A 80 -2.02 -29.76 5.21
CA LEU A 80 -2.45 -28.55 5.90
C LEU A 80 -2.15 -27.34 5.01
N ALA A 81 -3.15 -26.51 4.77
CA ALA A 81 -3.02 -25.22 4.13
C ALA A 81 -3.44 -24.12 5.11
N GLN A 82 -2.58 -23.14 5.29
CA GLN A 82 -2.89 -21.90 6.01
C GLN A 82 -3.38 -20.86 5.02
N ALA A 83 -4.41 -20.09 5.38
CA ALA A 83 -4.92 -19.06 4.50
C ALA A 83 -3.88 -17.94 4.31
N ALA A 84 -3.68 -17.56 3.06
CA ALA A 84 -2.85 -16.41 2.75
C ALA A 84 -3.54 -15.13 3.28
N GLY A 85 -2.82 -14.31 4.07
CA GLY A 85 -3.36 -13.09 4.67
C GLY A 85 -4.11 -13.29 6.00
N GLU A 86 -4.70 -14.46 6.27
CA GLU A 86 -5.33 -14.81 7.56
C GLU A 86 -4.64 -16.01 8.18
N ARG A 87 -3.75 -15.76 9.14
CA ARG A 87 -2.92 -16.80 9.73
C ARG A 87 -3.64 -17.76 10.65
N ASP A 88 -4.78 -17.36 11.19
CA ASP A 88 -5.54 -18.15 12.14
C ASP A 88 -6.55 -19.09 11.47
N LEU A 89 -6.57 -19.13 10.14
CA LEU A 89 -7.49 -19.93 9.34
C LEU A 89 -6.73 -21.04 8.58
N PHE A 90 -7.20 -22.28 8.72
CA PHE A 90 -6.55 -23.48 8.20
C PHE A 90 -7.54 -24.38 7.48
N ALA A 91 -7.07 -25.05 6.43
CA ALA A 91 -7.71 -26.22 5.85
C ALA A 91 -6.82 -27.45 6.10
N LEU A 92 -7.39 -28.47 6.71
CA LEU A 92 -6.74 -29.76 6.93
C LEU A 92 -7.41 -30.79 6.05
N ALA A 93 -6.67 -31.60 5.30
CA ALA A 93 -7.23 -32.66 4.46
C ALA A 93 -6.62 -34.01 4.82
N GLN A 94 -7.44 -35.04 4.82
CA GLN A 94 -7.03 -36.43 4.95
C GLN A 94 -6.58 -37.02 3.60
N ALA A 95 -5.93 -38.18 3.65
CA ALA A 95 -5.47 -38.88 2.46
C ALA A 95 -6.62 -39.31 1.51
N ASP A 96 -7.85 -39.39 2.00
CA ASP A 96 -9.03 -39.74 1.20
C ASP A 96 -9.75 -38.49 0.61
N GLY A 97 -9.13 -37.30 0.70
CA GLY A 97 -9.67 -36.07 0.16
C GLY A 97 -10.73 -35.38 1.02
N ARG A 98 -11.08 -35.93 2.19
CA ARG A 98 -11.95 -35.24 3.16
C ARG A 98 -11.20 -34.13 3.86
N LEU A 99 -11.81 -32.97 4.03
CA LEU A 99 -11.17 -31.81 4.64
C LEU A 99 -12.09 -31.09 5.64
N VAL A 100 -11.44 -30.36 6.55
CA VAL A 100 -12.10 -29.48 7.52
C VAL A 100 -11.43 -28.12 7.45
N VAL A 101 -12.23 -27.04 7.56
CA VAL A 101 -11.73 -25.67 7.73
C VAL A 101 -11.85 -25.32 9.21
N ALA A 102 -10.76 -24.94 9.83
CA ALA A 102 -10.69 -24.57 11.25
C ALA A 102 -10.05 -23.20 11.42
N ARG A 103 -10.56 -22.42 12.37
CA ARG A 103 -10.04 -21.10 12.75
C ARG A 103 -9.68 -21.08 14.22
N ALA A 104 -8.49 -20.57 14.56
CA ALA A 104 -8.14 -20.29 15.96
C ALA A 104 -8.82 -18.98 16.38
N ASP A 105 -9.63 -19.04 17.43
CA ASP A 105 -10.36 -17.88 17.99
C ASP A 105 -9.92 -17.60 19.42
N PHE A 106 -9.48 -16.37 19.65
CA PHE A 106 -8.94 -15.94 20.95
C PHE A 106 -9.90 -15.07 21.75
N ALA A 107 -10.94 -14.51 21.13
CA ALA A 107 -11.61 -13.33 21.67
C ALA A 107 -13.04 -13.55 22.14
N THR A 108 -13.77 -14.54 21.63
CA THR A 108 -15.25 -14.54 21.68
C THR A 108 -15.85 -15.62 22.55
N ALA A 109 -15.04 -16.43 23.23
CA ALA A 109 -15.61 -17.40 24.18
C ALA A 109 -16.26 -16.66 25.34
N GLU A 110 -17.52 -16.94 25.65
CA GLU A 110 -18.28 -16.42 26.80
C GLU A 110 -17.50 -16.52 28.12
N ASN A 111 -16.49 -17.38 28.19
CA ASN A 111 -15.63 -17.64 29.35
C ASN A 111 -14.18 -17.10 29.19
N GLY A 112 -13.84 -16.33 28.13
CA GLY A 112 -12.50 -15.81 27.92
C GLY A 112 -11.43 -16.88 27.62
N ARG A 113 -11.83 -18.10 27.25
CA ARG A 113 -10.91 -19.18 26.84
C ARG A 113 -10.80 -19.23 25.32
N PRO A 114 -9.58 -19.48 24.76
CA PRO A 114 -9.42 -19.67 23.32
C PRO A 114 -10.16 -20.94 22.86
N GLN A 115 -10.63 -20.95 21.64
CA GLN A 115 -11.36 -22.08 21.05
C GLN A 115 -11.05 -22.27 19.57
N TRP A 116 -11.38 -23.44 19.04
CA TRP A 116 -11.36 -23.72 17.61
C TRP A 116 -12.76 -23.56 17.03
N LEU A 117 -12.90 -22.71 16.02
CA LEU A 117 -14.14 -22.53 15.27
C LEU A 117 -14.05 -23.31 13.96
N PHE A 118 -15.19 -23.80 13.50
CA PHE A 118 -15.34 -24.50 12.23
C PHE A 118 -16.30 -23.74 11.33
N PRO A 119 -15.82 -22.75 10.56
CA PRO A 119 -16.68 -21.86 9.79
C PRO A 119 -17.59 -22.56 8.77
N LEU A 120 -17.19 -23.73 8.28
CA LEU A 120 -17.96 -24.55 7.33
C LEU A 120 -18.58 -25.78 8.00
N GLY A 121 -18.58 -25.84 9.34
CA GLY A 121 -19.06 -26.98 10.13
C GLY A 121 -17.97 -27.99 10.45
N GLN A 122 -18.25 -28.85 11.45
CA GLN A 122 -17.35 -29.92 11.89
C GLN A 122 -17.32 -31.16 10.98
N PRO A 123 -18.42 -31.56 10.31
CA PRO A 123 -18.36 -32.69 9.40
C PRO A 123 -17.38 -32.42 8.26
N PRO A 124 -16.46 -33.39 7.97
CA PRO A 124 -15.52 -33.20 6.88
C PRO A 124 -16.22 -33.01 5.54
N LEU A 125 -15.76 -32.04 4.77
CA LEU A 125 -16.23 -31.70 3.44
C LEU A 125 -15.36 -32.41 2.38
N ALA A 126 -15.86 -32.55 1.16
CA ALA A 126 -15.06 -32.96 0.01
C ALA A 126 -14.85 -31.76 -0.92
N LEU A 127 -13.60 -31.46 -1.24
CA LEU A 127 -13.28 -30.44 -2.26
C LEU A 127 -13.50 -31.02 -3.66
N ASP A 128 -13.09 -32.25 -3.87
CA ASP A 128 -13.34 -32.95 -5.14
C ASP A 128 -14.70 -33.64 -5.10
N PRO A 129 -15.65 -33.35 -6.01
CA PRO A 129 -16.91 -34.08 -6.11
C PRO A 129 -16.74 -35.59 -6.32
N GLN A 130 -15.62 -36.01 -6.93
CA GLN A 130 -15.27 -37.44 -7.14
C GLN A 130 -14.55 -38.05 -5.94
N ARG A 131 -14.27 -37.28 -4.88
CA ARG A 131 -13.60 -37.71 -3.65
C ARG A 131 -12.23 -38.36 -3.89
N LYS A 132 -11.45 -37.82 -4.84
CA LYS A 132 -10.08 -38.31 -5.06
C LYS A 132 -9.13 -37.68 -4.03
N PRO A 133 -8.04 -38.38 -3.70
CA PRO A 133 -6.98 -37.84 -2.86
C PRO A 133 -6.42 -36.55 -3.40
N LEU A 134 -6.07 -35.64 -2.48
CA LEU A 134 -5.44 -34.34 -2.81
C LEU A 134 -3.93 -34.44 -2.60
N LYS A 135 -3.15 -33.96 -3.55
CA LYS A 135 -1.69 -33.75 -3.43
C LYS A 135 -1.32 -32.37 -2.92
N LEU A 136 -2.09 -31.36 -3.32
CA LEU A 136 -1.88 -29.98 -2.94
C LEU A 136 -3.19 -29.38 -2.46
N LEU A 137 -3.10 -28.45 -1.53
CA LEU A 137 -4.23 -27.72 -0.97
C LEU A 137 -3.84 -26.28 -0.74
N SER A 138 -4.73 -25.35 -1.06
CA SER A 138 -4.60 -23.92 -0.76
C SER A 138 -5.95 -23.34 -0.31
N LEU A 139 -5.91 -22.35 0.56
CA LEU A 139 -7.06 -21.72 1.19
C LEU A 139 -6.93 -20.20 1.13
N ALA A 140 -8.03 -19.52 0.89
CA ALA A 140 -8.13 -18.08 1.07
C ALA A 140 -9.50 -17.70 1.66
N ASP A 141 -9.54 -16.63 2.45
CA ASP A 141 -10.78 -15.99 2.90
C ASP A 141 -11.15 -14.87 1.92
N ALA A 142 -12.26 -15.05 1.20
CA ALA A 142 -12.74 -14.05 0.25
C ALA A 142 -13.62 -12.98 0.92
N HIS A 143 -13.56 -12.88 2.25
CA HIS A 143 -14.39 -12.01 3.08
C HIS A 143 -15.90 -12.34 3.06
N ARG A 144 -16.67 -11.75 3.94
CA ARG A 144 -18.13 -11.94 4.08
C ARG A 144 -18.57 -13.40 4.26
N GLY A 145 -17.73 -14.21 4.93
CA GLY A 145 -18.03 -15.63 5.18
C GLY A 145 -17.92 -16.53 3.95
N GLN A 146 -17.16 -16.12 2.94
CA GLN A 146 -16.86 -16.95 1.77
C GLN A 146 -15.42 -17.47 1.83
N TYR A 147 -15.27 -18.77 1.66
CA TYR A 147 -13.98 -19.46 1.70
C TYR A 147 -13.69 -20.06 0.33
N LEU A 148 -12.48 -19.82 -0.16
CA LEU A 148 -11.98 -20.37 -1.42
C LEU A 148 -11.01 -21.47 -1.09
N LEU A 149 -11.24 -22.64 -1.66
CA LEU A 149 -10.38 -23.80 -1.54
C LEU A 149 -9.94 -24.24 -2.93
N ALA A 150 -8.67 -24.47 -3.11
CA ALA A 150 -8.12 -25.03 -4.32
C ALA A 150 -7.27 -26.25 -3.97
N GLY A 151 -7.33 -27.28 -4.79
CA GLY A 151 -6.56 -28.49 -4.61
C GLY A 151 -6.13 -29.10 -5.93
N VAL A 152 -5.07 -29.88 -5.91
CA VAL A 152 -4.65 -30.73 -7.02
C VAL A 152 -4.80 -32.17 -6.60
N THR A 153 -5.53 -32.95 -7.40
CA THR A 153 -5.78 -34.37 -7.15
C THR A 153 -4.66 -35.26 -7.68
N ASP A 154 -4.61 -36.52 -7.21
CA ASP A 154 -3.63 -37.52 -7.66
C ASP A 154 -3.73 -37.82 -9.16
N ASP A 155 -4.91 -37.71 -9.75
CA ASP A 155 -5.17 -37.89 -11.17
C ASP A 155 -4.96 -36.60 -12.01
N ARG A 156 -4.20 -35.63 -11.47
CA ARG A 156 -3.81 -34.37 -12.14
C ARG A 156 -4.97 -33.48 -12.54
N ARG A 157 -5.93 -33.29 -11.67
CA ARG A 157 -6.98 -32.29 -11.85
C ARG A 157 -6.79 -31.15 -10.84
N LEU A 158 -6.88 -29.94 -11.31
CA LEU A 158 -7.05 -28.75 -10.48
C LEU A 158 -8.52 -28.62 -10.12
N VAL A 159 -8.85 -28.74 -8.86
CA VAL A 159 -10.21 -28.59 -8.33
C VAL A 159 -10.28 -27.30 -7.52
N PHE A 160 -11.28 -26.48 -7.79
CA PHE A 160 -11.53 -25.24 -7.09
C PHE A 160 -12.95 -25.23 -6.56
N GLY A 161 -13.12 -24.82 -5.31
CA GLY A 161 -14.42 -24.73 -4.66
C GLY A 161 -14.60 -23.40 -3.93
N ARG A 162 -15.79 -22.82 -4.06
CA ARG A 162 -16.26 -21.67 -3.28
C ARG A 162 -17.28 -22.17 -2.26
N PHE A 163 -17.01 -21.94 -0.99
CA PHE A 163 -17.81 -22.40 0.12
C PHE A 163 -18.35 -21.22 0.92
N SER A 164 -19.58 -21.35 1.40
CA SER A 164 -20.21 -20.41 2.31
C SER A 164 -21.11 -21.20 3.29
N PRO A 165 -21.25 -20.79 4.55
CA PRO A 165 -22.13 -21.46 5.50
C PRO A 165 -23.59 -21.54 5.04
N ASP A 166 -24.07 -20.52 4.31
CA ASP A 166 -25.49 -20.32 3.96
C ASP A 166 -25.84 -20.71 2.52
N ARG A 167 -24.87 -21.21 1.73
CA ARG A 167 -25.09 -21.52 0.31
C ARG A 167 -24.44 -22.85 -0.07
N PRO A 168 -25.04 -23.57 -1.03
CA PRO A 168 -24.40 -24.77 -1.54
C PRO A 168 -23.05 -24.45 -2.18
N PRO A 169 -22.05 -25.31 -2.02
CA PRO A 169 -20.73 -25.09 -2.57
C PRO A 169 -20.77 -25.10 -4.10
N GLN A 170 -19.93 -24.26 -4.69
CA GLN A 170 -19.75 -24.18 -6.14
C GLN A 170 -18.37 -24.71 -6.49
N PHE A 171 -18.29 -25.57 -7.51
CA PHE A 171 -17.05 -26.23 -7.91
C PHE A 171 -16.70 -25.94 -9.37
N SER A 172 -15.42 -25.93 -9.66
CA SER A 172 -14.89 -26.08 -11.01
C SER A 172 -13.68 -27.00 -11.00
N GLU A 173 -13.48 -27.72 -12.10
CA GLU A 173 -12.36 -28.61 -12.28
C GLU A 173 -11.70 -28.41 -13.63
N ARG A 174 -10.38 -28.64 -13.68
CA ARG A 174 -9.59 -28.57 -14.91
C ARG A 174 -8.51 -29.64 -14.89
N PRO A 175 -8.35 -30.40 -16.01
CA PRO A 175 -7.22 -31.30 -16.16
C PRO A 175 -5.91 -30.48 -16.26
N LEU A 176 -4.84 -31.02 -15.68
CA LEU A 176 -3.50 -30.45 -15.75
C LEU A 176 -2.63 -31.30 -16.70
N GLU A 177 -1.87 -30.62 -17.54
CA GLU A 177 -0.92 -31.28 -18.48
C GLU A 177 0.33 -31.80 -17.75
N HIS A 178 0.72 -31.12 -16.66
CA HIS A 178 1.93 -31.40 -15.91
C HIS A 178 1.61 -31.60 -14.43
N ASP A 179 2.47 -32.37 -13.74
CA ASP A 179 2.36 -32.51 -12.29
C ASP A 179 2.67 -31.18 -11.61
N ALA A 180 1.75 -30.74 -10.77
CA ALA A 180 1.90 -29.52 -9.99
C ALA A 180 2.69 -29.80 -8.71
N GLU A 181 3.58 -28.89 -8.35
CA GLU A 181 4.43 -28.97 -7.15
C GLU A 181 3.94 -28.03 -6.05
N GLN A 182 3.38 -26.87 -6.44
CA GLN A 182 2.84 -25.89 -5.49
C GLN A 182 1.61 -25.20 -6.03
N LEU A 183 0.74 -24.84 -5.11
CA LEU A 183 -0.53 -24.18 -5.37
C LEU A 183 -0.74 -23.07 -4.33
N VAL A 184 -1.00 -21.86 -4.79
CA VAL A 184 -1.17 -20.69 -3.92
C VAL A 184 -2.36 -19.85 -4.38
N LEU A 185 -3.34 -19.68 -3.50
CA LEU A 185 -4.39 -18.68 -3.62
C LEU A 185 -3.88 -17.34 -3.09
N THR A 186 -4.21 -16.24 -3.76
CA THR A 186 -3.85 -14.90 -3.27
C THR A 186 -4.73 -14.48 -2.09
N PRO A 187 -4.22 -13.64 -1.18
CA PRO A 187 -4.98 -13.17 -0.02
C PRO A 187 -6.28 -12.45 -0.37
N ASP A 188 -6.32 -11.76 -1.50
CA ASP A 188 -7.50 -11.07 -2.01
C ASP A 188 -8.54 -12.01 -2.67
N GLY A 189 -8.21 -13.30 -2.81
CA GLY A 189 -9.07 -14.30 -3.42
C GLY A 189 -9.35 -14.10 -4.90
N ARG A 190 -8.54 -13.30 -5.60
CA ARG A 190 -8.74 -12.99 -7.03
C ARG A 190 -7.94 -13.85 -7.97
N GLN A 191 -6.85 -14.43 -7.49
CA GLN A 191 -5.92 -15.19 -8.33
C GLN A 191 -5.50 -16.50 -7.67
N LEU A 192 -5.16 -17.45 -8.53
CA LEU A 192 -4.57 -18.73 -8.18
C LEU A 192 -3.31 -18.93 -8.99
N TYR A 193 -2.23 -19.26 -8.32
CA TYR A 193 -0.95 -19.58 -8.92
C TYR A 193 -0.66 -21.07 -8.77
N LEU A 194 -0.24 -21.69 -9.87
CA LEU A 194 0.14 -23.10 -9.94
C LEU A 194 1.56 -23.22 -10.49
N LEU A 195 2.42 -23.87 -9.75
CA LEU A 195 3.81 -24.15 -10.15
C LEU A 195 3.95 -25.61 -10.55
N ALA A 196 4.48 -25.86 -11.75
CA ALA A 196 4.82 -27.17 -12.28
C ALA A 196 6.23 -27.12 -12.88
N GLY A 197 7.21 -27.64 -12.15
CA GLY A 197 8.62 -27.52 -12.50
C GLY A 197 9.06 -26.04 -12.57
N ASN A 198 9.42 -25.58 -13.75
CA ASN A 198 9.78 -24.18 -13.99
C ASN A 198 8.65 -23.35 -14.63
N ARG A 199 7.45 -23.91 -14.77
CA ARG A 199 6.29 -23.23 -15.35
C ARG A 199 5.36 -22.74 -14.26
N LEU A 200 5.11 -21.43 -14.25
CA LEU A 200 4.15 -20.78 -13.38
C LEU A 200 2.90 -20.40 -14.18
N ALA A 201 1.79 -21.04 -13.86
CA ALA A 201 0.49 -20.73 -14.42
C ALA A 201 -0.30 -19.81 -13.48
N ARG A 202 -0.88 -18.76 -14.03
CA ARG A 202 -1.73 -17.79 -13.33
C ARG A 202 -3.17 -17.93 -13.80
N TYR A 203 -4.06 -18.18 -12.87
CA TYR A 203 -5.51 -18.22 -13.10
C TYR A 203 -6.17 -17.04 -12.41
N GLN A 204 -7.09 -16.39 -13.10
CA GLN A 204 -8.01 -15.43 -12.51
C GLN A 204 -9.26 -16.16 -12.04
N ILE A 205 -9.71 -15.81 -10.84
CA ILE A 205 -10.93 -16.36 -10.23
C ILE A 205 -12.09 -15.43 -10.58
N ASP A 206 -13.07 -15.97 -11.29
CA ASP A 206 -14.31 -15.29 -11.65
C ASP A 206 -15.50 -16.15 -11.17
N GLY A 207 -16.11 -15.72 -10.06
CA GLY A 207 -17.12 -16.54 -9.40
C GLY A 207 -16.55 -17.87 -8.91
N ALA A 208 -17.04 -18.97 -9.44
CA ALA A 208 -16.53 -20.31 -9.20
C ALA A 208 -15.62 -20.82 -10.33
N GLN A 209 -15.36 -20.03 -11.36
CA GLN A 209 -14.58 -20.44 -12.52
C GLN A 209 -13.13 -19.95 -12.45
N LEU A 210 -12.22 -20.78 -12.94
CA LEU A 210 -10.82 -20.46 -13.11
C LEU A 210 -10.51 -20.17 -14.58
N GLN A 211 -10.03 -18.98 -14.89
CA GLN A 211 -9.61 -18.58 -16.23
C GLN A 211 -8.09 -18.49 -16.29
N LEU A 212 -7.46 -19.36 -17.08
CA LEU A 212 -6.00 -19.27 -17.31
C LEU A 212 -5.69 -17.96 -18.05
N ARG A 213 -4.89 -17.11 -17.46
CA ARG A 213 -4.50 -15.81 -18.02
C ARG A 213 -3.09 -15.82 -18.60
N GLU A 214 -2.19 -16.52 -17.96
CA GLU A 214 -0.78 -16.52 -18.34
C GLU A 214 -0.10 -17.81 -17.88
N THR A 215 0.83 -18.32 -18.70
CA THR A 215 1.82 -19.31 -18.28
C THR A 215 3.20 -18.73 -18.56
N ARG A 216 4.05 -18.71 -17.53
CA ARG A 216 5.38 -18.14 -17.61
C ARG A 216 6.45 -19.15 -17.19
N THR A 217 7.54 -19.17 -17.94
CA THR A 217 8.74 -19.92 -17.56
C THR A 217 9.60 -19.04 -16.66
N LEU A 218 9.95 -19.53 -15.46
CA LEU A 218 10.70 -18.80 -14.43
C LEU A 218 12.21 -18.81 -14.69
N GLY A 219 12.73 -19.87 -15.29
CA GLY A 219 14.16 -20.05 -15.59
C GLY A 219 14.49 -21.54 -15.77
N GLU A 220 15.78 -21.87 -15.78
CA GLU A 220 16.26 -23.25 -16.00
C GLU A 220 16.47 -24.02 -14.67
N HIS A 221 16.58 -23.32 -13.53
CA HIS A 221 16.96 -23.89 -12.25
C HIS A 221 15.74 -24.17 -11.36
N ALA A 222 15.07 -25.26 -11.59
CA ALA A 222 14.07 -25.82 -10.67
C ALA A 222 14.77 -26.65 -9.55
N PRO A 223 14.16 -26.84 -8.37
CA PRO A 223 12.81 -26.44 -7.97
C PRO A 223 12.69 -24.98 -7.53
N TYR A 224 11.48 -24.45 -7.62
CA TYR A 224 11.12 -23.13 -7.11
C TYR A 224 10.20 -23.27 -5.89
N GLN A 225 10.25 -22.27 -5.01
CA GLN A 225 9.32 -22.17 -3.87
C GLN A 225 8.53 -20.87 -3.99
N MET A 226 7.21 -20.94 -3.80
CA MET A 226 6.32 -19.78 -3.81
C MET A 226 5.77 -19.51 -2.42
N THR A 227 5.71 -18.22 -2.06
CA THR A 227 5.03 -17.75 -0.85
C THR A 227 4.20 -16.51 -1.20
N ALA A 228 2.90 -16.52 -0.89
CA ALA A 228 2.08 -15.33 -1.06
C ALA A 228 2.45 -14.27 -0.04
N LEU A 229 2.51 -13.02 -0.48
CA LEU A 229 2.62 -11.87 0.40
C LEU A 229 1.21 -11.36 0.78
N PRO A 230 1.02 -10.79 1.97
CA PRO A 230 -0.27 -10.23 2.36
C PRO A 230 -0.64 -9.04 1.45
N GLY A 231 -1.92 -8.81 1.29
CA GLY A 231 -2.48 -7.70 0.54
C GLY A 231 -3.05 -8.12 -0.81
N GLY A 232 -2.30 -7.97 -1.90
CA GLY A 232 -2.81 -8.20 -3.25
C GLY A 232 -2.33 -9.50 -3.89
N SER A 233 -1.77 -9.39 -5.09
CA SER A 233 -1.33 -10.51 -5.93
C SER A 233 0.17 -10.81 -5.86
N ALA A 234 0.90 -10.16 -4.96
CA ALA A 234 2.35 -10.29 -4.87
C ALA A 234 2.78 -11.67 -4.34
N LEU A 235 3.78 -12.23 -4.99
CA LEU A 235 4.41 -13.51 -4.65
C LEU A 235 5.90 -13.31 -4.38
N LEU A 236 6.41 -14.03 -3.40
CA LEU A 236 7.84 -14.33 -3.29
C LEU A 236 8.10 -15.62 -4.02
N ILE A 237 9.05 -15.61 -4.96
CA ILE A 237 9.52 -16.81 -5.65
C ILE A 237 11.00 -16.96 -5.39
N LYS A 238 11.37 -18.10 -4.80
CA LYS A 238 12.74 -18.51 -4.55
C LYS A 238 13.12 -19.63 -5.51
N GLY A 239 14.23 -19.48 -6.21
CA GLY A 239 14.83 -20.52 -7.04
C GLY A 239 15.80 -21.40 -6.25
N ALA A 240 16.16 -22.56 -6.82
CA ALA A 240 17.17 -23.47 -6.28
C ALA A 240 18.57 -22.81 -6.21
N ASP A 241 18.80 -21.77 -7.02
CA ASP A 241 20.01 -20.95 -7.04
C ASP A 241 20.08 -19.93 -5.87
N GLY A 242 19.13 -19.96 -4.94
CA GLY A 242 19.03 -19.00 -3.83
C GLY A 242 18.46 -17.63 -4.22
N ASN A 243 18.14 -17.39 -5.47
CA ASN A 243 17.56 -16.12 -5.91
C ASN A 243 16.12 -15.96 -5.37
N LEU A 244 15.94 -15.00 -4.50
CA LEU A 244 14.64 -14.62 -3.95
C LEU A 244 14.14 -13.34 -4.63
N ARG A 245 12.97 -13.41 -5.26
CA ARG A 245 12.39 -12.29 -6.00
C ARG A 245 10.92 -12.10 -5.66
N GLU A 246 10.52 -10.85 -5.59
CA GLU A 246 9.11 -10.48 -5.58
C GLU A 246 8.57 -10.38 -7.01
N TRP A 247 7.39 -10.92 -7.20
CA TRP A 247 6.67 -10.92 -8.46
C TRP A 247 5.26 -10.40 -8.23
N PHE A 248 4.79 -9.49 -9.09
CA PHE A 248 3.39 -9.09 -9.13
C PHE A 248 2.97 -8.70 -10.55
N GLU A 249 1.70 -8.45 -10.73
CA GLU A 249 1.15 -8.03 -12.01
C GLU A 249 1.53 -6.59 -12.33
N VAL A 250 2.00 -6.40 -13.54
CA VAL A 250 2.34 -5.08 -14.10
C VAL A 250 1.61 -4.91 -15.41
N GLU A 251 0.92 -3.79 -15.57
CA GLU A 251 0.31 -3.42 -16.83
C GLU A 251 1.37 -2.93 -17.82
N LYS A 252 1.52 -3.66 -18.94
CA LYS A 252 2.36 -3.29 -20.07
C LYS A 252 1.54 -3.43 -21.34
N GLU A 253 1.48 -2.38 -22.13
CA GLU A 253 0.75 -2.38 -23.42
C GLU A 253 -0.71 -2.83 -23.27
N GLN A 254 -1.42 -2.32 -22.27
CA GLN A 254 -2.79 -2.68 -21.92
C GLN A 254 -3.01 -4.17 -21.57
N ARG A 255 -1.96 -4.88 -21.18
CA ARG A 255 -2.01 -6.26 -20.73
C ARG A 255 -1.33 -6.42 -19.39
N TRP A 256 -2.00 -7.08 -18.46
CA TRP A 256 -1.45 -7.43 -17.16
C TRP A 256 -0.56 -8.66 -17.28
N ARG A 257 0.73 -8.50 -16.95
CA ARG A 257 1.73 -9.57 -16.97
C ARG A 257 2.42 -9.72 -15.64
N LEU A 258 2.58 -10.94 -15.19
CA LEU A 258 3.38 -11.25 -14.00
C LEU A 258 4.85 -10.90 -14.28
N THR A 259 5.43 -10.03 -13.47
CA THR A 259 6.76 -9.46 -13.71
C THR A 259 7.60 -9.56 -12.43
N PRO A 260 8.89 -9.96 -12.50
CA PRO A 260 9.81 -9.84 -11.37
C PRO A 260 10.15 -8.36 -11.17
N VAL A 261 9.94 -7.86 -9.96
CA VAL A 261 10.03 -6.42 -9.66
C VAL A 261 11.12 -6.08 -8.65
N GLN A 262 11.34 -6.96 -7.69
CA GLN A 262 12.35 -6.76 -6.66
C GLN A 262 13.18 -8.04 -6.49
N HIS A 263 14.49 -7.87 -6.39
CA HIS A 263 15.43 -8.92 -5.98
C HIS A 263 15.88 -8.63 -4.55
N PHE A 264 15.98 -9.69 -3.74
CA PHE A 264 16.45 -9.58 -2.36
C PHE A 264 17.84 -10.17 -2.23
N ASP A 265 18.74 -9.43 -1.59
CA ASP A 265 20.12 -9.85 -1.31
C ASP A 265 20.11 -10.85 -0.15
N HIS A 266 19.93 -12.10 -0.51
CA HIS A 266 19.61 -13.13 0.45
C HIS A 266 20.76 -14.08 0.77
N GLY A 267 21.66 -14.29 -0.16
CA GLY A 267 22.96 -14.98 0.03
C GLY A 267 22.87 -16.36 0.68
N ALA A 268 22.03 -17.28 0.19
CA ALA A 268 22.07 -18.63 0.72
C ALA A 268 21.55 -19.70 -0.22
N ASP A 269 22.33 -20.75 -0.30
CA ASP A 269 21.97 -22.03 -0.84
C ASP A 269 21.24 -22.85 0.25
N GLY A 270 20.13 -23.48 -0.08
CA GLY A 270 19.51 -24.49 0.75
C GLY A 270 18.05 -24.24 1.16
N GLN A 271 17.55 -25.21 1.90
CA GLN A 271 16.19 -25.15 2.46
C GLN A 271 16.16 -24.13 3.60
N GLU A 272 15.23 -23.21 3.49
CA GLU A 272 14.98 -22.21 4.54
C GLU A 272 13.48 -22.04 4.71
N LEU A 273 13.10 -21.59 5.89
CA LEU A 273 11.74 -21.25 6.22
C LEU A 273 11.49 -19.78 5.85
N THR A 274 10.57 -19.53 4.93
CA THR A 274 10.13 -18.18 4.56
C THR A 274 8.73 -17.93 5.10
N VAL A 275 8.57 -16.88 5.90
CA VAL A 275 7.31 -16.52 6.53
C VAL A 275 7.06 -15.04 6.33
N ALA A 276 5.88 -14.69 5.79
CA ALA A 276 5.46 -13.31 5.63
C ALA A 276 4.71 -12.80 6.87
N GLU A 277 4.76 -11.54 7.21
CA GLU A 277 3.86 -10.93 8.21
C GLU A 277 2.40 -10.97 7.73
N PRO A 278 1.41 -10.92 8.63
CA PRO A 278 -0.01 -11.01 8.24
C PRO A 278 -0.52 -9.80 7.44
N TYR A 279 -0.08 -8.59 7.77
CA TYR A 279 -0.69 -7.35 7.25
C TYR A 279 0.28 -6.43 6.51
N ARG A 280 1.58 -6.46 6.85
CA ARG A 280 2.57 -5.58 6.24
C ARG A 280 3.35 -6.33 5.16
N ARG A 281 3.93 -5.61 4.21
CA ARG A 281 4.79 -6.15 3.15
C ARG A 281 6.19 -6.47 3.69
N VAL A 282 6.22 -7.23 4.78
CA VAL A 282 7.43 -7.69 5.48
C VAL A 282 7.43 -9.21 5.52
N PHE A 283 8.58 -9.80 5.33
CA PHE A 283 8.77 -11.24 5.46
C PHE A 283 10.11 -11.55 6.10
N ALA A 284 10.23 -12.71 6.69
CA ALA A 284 11.47 -13.20 7.24
C ALA A 284 11.88 -14.51 6.60
N THR A 285 13.17 -14.71 6.52
CA THR A 285 13.78 -15.98 6.14
C THR A 285 14.60 -16.51 7.29
N LEU A 286 14.52 -17.79 7.53
CA LEU A 286 15.27 -18.48 8.57
C LEU A 286 15.98 -19.69 7.97
N ARG A 287 17.29 -19.68 8.01
CA ARG A 287 18.14 -20.75 7.51
C ARG A 287 18.31 -21.85 8.56
N PRO A 288 18.65 -23.07 8.14
CA PRO A 288 18.93 -24.19 9.07
C PRO A 288 20.07 -23.91 10.05
N ASP A 289 21.03 -23.05 9.68
CA ASP A 289 22.15 -22.63 10.55
C ASP A 289 21.75 -21.58 11.61
N GLY A 290 20.47 -21.24 11.68
CA GLY A 290 19.92 -20.19 12.57
C GLY A 290 20.05 -18.78 12.03
N GLY A 291 20.54 -18.59 10.81
CA GLY A 291 20.61 -17.27 10.18
C GLY A 291 19.22 -16.71 9.91
N PHE A 292 18.87 -15.61 10.53
CA PHE A 292 17.59 -14.92 10.40
C PHE A 292 17.76 -13.60 9.66
N SER A 293 16.96 -13.38 8.64
CA SER A 293 16.93 -12.13 7.89
C SER A 293 15.49 -11.64 7.77
N LEU A 294 15.27 -10.34 8.06
CA LEU A 294 13.99 -9.66 7.94
C LEU A 294 14.04 -8.70 6.76
N PHE A 295 13.06 -8.76 5.88
CA PHE A 295 12.99 -7.95 4.66
C PHE A 295 11.69 -7.15 4.61
N SER A 296 11.77 -5.97 3.96
CA SER A 296 10.61 -5.27 3.42
C SER A 296 10.66 -5.27 1.89
N THR A 297 9.52 -5.35 1.22
CA THR A 297 9.46 -5.42 -0.25
C THR A 297 9.92 -4.15 -0.96
N ILE A 298 10.09 -3.05 -0.23
CA ILE A 298 10.54 -1.77 -0.81
C ILE A 298 12.05 -1.67 -1.06
N GLN A 299 12.85 -2.63 -0.55
CA GLN A 299 14.30 -2.61 -0.70
C GLN A 299 14.89 -4.01 -0.83
N SER A 300 16.05 -4.14 -1.50
CA SER A 300 16.75 -5.41 -1.69
C SER A 300 17.48 -5.90 -0.45
N GLN A 301 17.93 -4.97 0.39
CA GLN A 301 18.72 -5.29 1.58
C GLN A 301 17.84 -5.66 2.77
N PRO A 302 18.26 -6.58 3.64
CA PRO A 302 17.50 -6.91 4.84
C PRO A 302 17.45 -5.72 5.82
N LEU A 303 16.28 -5.55 6.46
CA LEU A 303 16.10 -4.60 7.57
C LEU A 303 16.87 -5.03 8.82
N LEU A 304 16.97 -6.35 9.01
CA LEU A 304 17.68 -6.97 10.12
C LEU A 304 18.31 -8.28 9.64
N ASN A 305 19.56 -8.49 10.01
CA ASN A 305 20.25 -9.76 9.80
C ASN A 305 20.94 -10.17 11.12
N THR A 306 20.55 -11.34 11.64
CA THR A 306 21.05 -11.83 12.94
C THR A 306 21.01 -13.37 12.97
N ARG A 307 21.47 -13.95 14.06
CA ARG A 307 21.34 -15.39 14.30
C ARG A 307 20.39 -15.66 15.44
N LEU A 308 19.41 -16.52 15.20
CA LEU A 308 18.57 -17.13 16.23
C LEU A 308 19.15 -18.48 16.65
N GLY A 309 18.55 -19.09 17.68
CA GLY A 309 18.95 -20.44 18.09
C GLY A 309 18.86 -21.44 16.94
N ALA A 310 19.79 -22.40 16.91
CA ALA A 310 19.78 -23.48 15.93
C ALA A 310 18.54 -24.41 16.10
N GLU A 311 18.17 -25.14 15.03
CA GLU A 311 17.09 -26.15 15.02
C GLU A 311 15.66 -25.60 15.17
N VAL A 312 15.39 -24.39 14.71
CA VAL A 312 14.01 -23.89 14.62
C VAL A 312 13.26 -24.62 13.52
N ARG A 313 12.10 -25.19 13.89
CA ARG A 313 11.25 -25.98 12.99
C ARG A 313 10.10 -25.18 12.40
N GLN A 314 9.56 -24.25 13.20
CA GLN A 314 8.46 -23.38 12.80
C GLN A 314 8.66 -21.97 13.35
N MET A 315 8.17 -20.99 12.60
CA MET A 315 8.23 -19.57 12.94
C MET A 315 6.90 -18.90 12.62
N ALA A 316 6.45 -18.02 13.50
CA ALA A 316 5.29 -17.19 13.26
C ALA A 316 5.52 -15.76 13.74
N PHE A 317 5.04 -14.78 12.99
CA PHE A 317 4.96 -13.40 13.44
C PHE A 317 3.75 -13.18 14.35
N ALA A 318 3.88 -12.30 15.32
CA ALA A 318 2.73 -11.72 16.00
C ALA A 318 1.85 -10.94 15.00
N PRO A 319 0.52 -10.88 15.19
CA PRO A 319 -0.38 -10.20 14.26
C PRO A 319 -0.03 -8.72 14.01
N ARG A 320 0.56 -8.02 14.99
CA ARG A 320 1.02 -6.63 14.83
C ARG A 320 2.41 -6.49 14.22
N GLY A 321 3.10 -7.60 13.94
CA GLY A 321 4.49 -7.59 13.50
C GLY A 321 5.49 -7.11 14.56
N ASP A 322 5.11 -7.14 15.83
CA ASP A 322 5.90 -6.69 16.99
C ASP A 322 6.48 -7.85 17.81
N GLY A 323 6.40 -9.07 17.28
CA GLY A 323 6.93 -10.26 17.93
C GLY A 323 7.12 -11.44 16.98
N LEU A 324 7.97 -12.36 17.41
CA LEU A 324 8.21 -13.65 16.75
C LEU A 324 8.01 -14.78 17.76
N LEU A 325 7.33 -15.83 17.34
CA LEU A 325 7.21 -17.09 18.06
C LEU A 325 7.91 -18.17 17.26
N LEU A 326 8.81 -18.90 17.90
CA LEU A 326 9.59 -19.95 17.31
C LEU A 326 9.30 -21.27 18.02
N GLU A 327 9.19 -22.36 17.28
CA GLU A 327 9.19 -23.72 17.81
C GLU A 327 10.49 -24.41 17.42
N SER A 328 11.21 -24.90 18.43
CA SER A 328 12.43 -25.69 18.28
C SER A 328 12.27 -27.07 18.94
N ALA A 329 13.26 -27.94 18.77
CA ALA A 329 13.32 -29.21 19.50
C ALA A 329 13.39 -29.04 21.03
N GLN A 330 13.90 -27.90 21.49
CA GLN A 330 14.09 -27.56 22.90
C GLN A 330 12.88 -26.86 23.55
N GLY A 331 11.87 -26.52 22.75
CA GLY A 331 10.68 -25.81 23.21
C GLY A 331 10.40 -24.54 22.42
N TRP A 332 9.47 -23.76 22.94
CA TRP A 332 9.10 -22.50 22.31
C TRP A 332 9.96 -21.33 22.81
N GLN A 333 10.20 -20.40 21.89
CA GLN A 333 10.92 -19.16 22.15
C GLN A 333 10.13 -17.99 21.60
N ARG A 334 10.03 -16.92 22.37
CA ARG A 334 9.42 -15.65 21.95
C ARG A 334 10.46 -14.55 21.91
N TYR A 335 10.41 -13.74 20.87
CA TYR A 335 11.21 -12.54 20.70
C TYR A 335 10.28 -11.35 20.52
N ALA A 336 10.57 -10.24 21.19
CA ALA A 336 9.97 -8.96 20.81
C ALA A 336 10.68 -8.44 19.54
N LEU A 337 9.91 -8.02 18.55
CA LEU A 337 10.42 -7.45 17.31
C LEU A 337 10.07 -5.96 17.27
N ASP A 338 11.08 -5.11 17.28
CA ASP A 338 10.91 -3.67 17.14
C ASP A 338 11.18 -3.27 15.68
N ASN A 339 10.12 -3.12 14.91
CA ASN A 339 10.14 -2.74 13.49
C ASN A 339 8.88 -1.91 13.17
N PRO A 340 8.74 -0.71 13.75
CA PRO A 340 7.50 0.07 13.63
C PRO A 340 7.30 0.67 12.24
N TYR A 341 8.37 0.95 11.49
CA TYR A 341 8.33 1.67 10.22
C TYR A 341 9.11 0.96 9.10
N PRO A 342 8.71 -0.27 8.71
CA PRO A 342 9.44 -1.08 7.72
C PRO A 342 9.46 -0.46 6.32
N ASP A 343 8.52 0.45 6.03
CA ASP A 343 8.36 1.13 4.74
C ASP A 343 9.10 2.48 4.67
N VAL A 344 9.79 2.89 5.74
CA VAL A 344 10.55 4.14 5.79
C VAL A 344 12.04 3.86 5.74
N THR A 345 12.65 4.09 4.59
CA THR A 345 14.09 3.98 4.37
C THR A 345 14.60 5.19 3.60
N TRP A 346 15.90 5.46 3.64
CA TRP A 346 16.47 6.51 2.80
C TRP A 346 16.15 6.31 1.32
N ARG A 347 16.13 5.06 0.87
CA ARG A 347 15.81 4.74 -0.52
C ARG A 347 14.34 5.01 -0.84
N SER A 348 13.40 4.67 0.02
CA SER A 348 11.98 4.92 -0.21
C SER A 348 11.63 6.40 -0.17
N LEU A 349 12.34 7.21 0.64
CA LEU A 349 12.12 8.66 0.72
C LEU A 349 12.62 9.41 -0.51
N TRP A 350 13.77 9.02 -1.08
CA TRP A 350 14.45 9.77 -2.14
C TRP A 350 14.51 9.04 -3.48
N GLY A 351 14.31 7.71 -3.48
CA GLY A 351 14.33 6.87 -4.66
C GLY A 351 12.95 6.58 -5.21
N LYS A 352 12.95 6.02 -6.43
CA LYS A 352 11.75 5.39 -7.00
C LYS A 352 11.59 4.01 -6.42
N VAL A 353 10.37 3.68 -5.99
CA VAL A 353 9.98 2.35 -5.54
C VAL A 353 8.94 1.78 -6.49
N TRP A 354 9.04 0.48 -6.77
CA TRP A 354 8.04 -0.18 -7.59
C TRP A 354 6.97 -0.79 -6.70
N TYR A 355 5.88 -0.10 -6.57
CA TYR A 355 4.73 -0.56 -5.80
C TYR A 355 3.81 -1.44 -6.66
N GLU A 356 3.13 -2.37 -6.01
CA GLU A 356 2.08 -3.17 -6.65
C GLU A 356 1.02 -2.26 -7.31
N ASN A 357 0.50 -2.69 -8.46
CA ASN A 357 -0.41 -1.92 -9.33
C ASN A 357 0.18 -0.68 -10.03
N TYR A 358 1.51 -0.48 -9.99
CA TYR A 358 2.18 0.56 -10.77
C TYR A 358 2.90 -0.03 -11.99
N PRO A 359 2.81 0.60 -13.18
CA PRO A 359 3.43 0.08 -14.40
C PRO A 359 4.96 0.13 -14.37
N GLN A 360 5.53 0.98 -13.51
CA GLN A 360 6.97 1.19 -13.38
C GLN A 360 7.31 1.79 -12.01
N PRO A 361 8.60 1.75 -11.59
CA PRO A 361 9.03 2.43 -10.38
C PRO A 361 8.71 3.92 -10.40
N ALA A 362 8.06 4.43 -9.35
CA ALA A 362 7.59 5.80 -9.29
C ALA A 362 7.89 6.46 -7.93
N TYR A 363 7.89 7.79 -7.94
CA TYR A 363 7.86 8.58 -6.71
C TYR A 363 6.41 8.75 -6.28
N VAL A 364 6.02 8.19 -5.15
CA VAL A 364 4.64 8.26 -4.67
C VAL A 364 4.62 8.67 -3.20
N TRP A 365 3.76 9.62 -2.88
CA TRP A 365 3.42 9.96 -1.51
C TRP A 365 1.95 9.64 -1.26
N GLN A 366 1.72 8.64 -0.43
CA GLN A 366 0.38 8.23 0.03
C GLN A 366 0.55 7.54 1.38
N SER A 367 0.25 8.24 2.47
CA SER A 367 0.51 7.76 3.84
C SER A 367 -0.59 6.86 4.38
N THR A 368 -1.82 6.99 3.89
CA THR A 368 -3.00 6.25 4.36
C THR A 368 -3.92 5.87 3.20
N SER A 369 -4.70 4.83 3.41
CA SER A 369 -5.80 4.40 2.53
C SER A 369 -6.95 3.87 3.40
N GLY A 370 -8.12 3.70 2.80
CA GLY A 370 -9.26 3.03 3.43
C GLY A 370 -9.25 1.51 3.23
N GLU A 371 -8.20 0.93 2.66
CA GLU A 371 -8.09 -0.51 2.41
C GLU A 371 -7.18 -1.17 3.45
N ASP A 372 -7.58 -2.33 3.96
CA ASP A 372 -6.83 -3.08 4.98
C ASP A 372 -5.51 -3.66 4.45
N SER A 373 -5.42 -3.90 3.13
CA SER A 373 -4.23 -4.44 2.45
C SER A 373 -3.27 -3.37 1.94
N TYR A 374 -3.41 -2.14 2.40
CA TYR A 374 -2.68 -1.00 1.90
C TYR A 374 -1.21 -0.99 2.34
N GLN A 375 -0.32 -0.66 1.39
CA GLN A 375 1.10 -0.39 1.64
C GLN A 375 1.36 1.12 1.64
N PRO A 376 1.85 1.71 2.74
CA PRO A 376 2.19 3.13 2.80
C PRO A 376 3.32 3.49 1.82
N LYS A 377 3.23 4.66 1.21
CA LYS A 377 4.19 5.15 0.22
C LYS A 377 4.71 6.51 0.66
N PHE A 378 6.02 6.62 0.88
CA PHE A 378 6.63 7.76 1.58
C PHE A 378 7.68 8.51 0.76
N SER A 379 7.58 8.58 -0.56
CA SER A 379 8.53 9.39 -1.33
C SER A 379 8.34 10.89 -1.03
N LEU A 380 9.41 11.56 -0.59
CA LEU A 380 9.41 13.00 -0.35
C LEU A 380 9.48 13.81 -1.64
N MET A 381 9.91 13.20 -2.76
CA MET A 381 10.11 13.92 -4.02
C MET A 381 8.86 14.61 -4.53
N PRO A 382 7.66 14.00 -4.59
CA PRO A 382 6.44 14.69 -5.01
C PRO A 382 6.07 15.84 -4.08
N VAL A 383 6.26 15.67 -2.77
CA VAL A 383 5.92 16.70 -1.76
C VAL A 383 6.85 17.90 -1.88
N ILE A 384 8.18 17.66 -1.97
CA ILE A 384 9.17 18.72 -2.11
C ILE A 384 8.98 19.46 -3.43
N PHE A 385 8.85 18.72 -4.54
CA PHE A 385 8.65 19.32 -5.85
C PHE A 385 7.34 20.11 -5.92
N GLY A 386 6.25 19.55 -5.38
CA GLY A 386 4.96 20.24 -5.30
C GLY A 386 5.01 21.52 -4.49
N THR A 387 5.68 21.50 -3.34
CA THR A 387 5.88 22.69 -2.50
C THR A 387 6.72 23.75 -3.20
N PHE A 388 7.83 23.35 -3.84
CA PHE A 388 8.69 24.25 -4.58
C PHE A 388 7.96 24.89 -5.77
N LYS A 389 7.20 24.08 -6.51
CA LYS A 389 6.36 24.51 -7.62
C LYS A 389 5.28 25.51 -7.16
N ALA A 390 4.59 25.23 -6.05
CA ALA A 390 3.59 26.11 -5.49
C ALA A 390 4.21 27.45 -5.02
N ALA A 391 5.37 27.40 -4.35
CA ALA A 391 6.10 28.60 -3.94
C ALA A 391 6.57 29.43 -5.14
N ALA A 392 7.10 28.80 -6.19
CA ALA A 392 7.51 29.49 -7.41
C ALA A 392 6.33 30.21 -8.08
N TYR A 393 5.18 29.57 -8.19
CA TYR A 393 3.97 30.21 -8.71
C TYR A 393 3.50 31.34 -7.81
N ALA A 394 3.48 31.16 -6.49
CA ALA A 394 3.11 32.22 -5.56
C ALA A 394 4.00 33.46 -5.71
N MET A 395 5.31 33.27 -5.82
CA MET A 395 6.28 34.36 -6.02
C MET A 395 6.13 35.02 -7.40
N LEU A 396 5.82 34.26 -8.43
CA LEU A 396 5.59 34.79 -9.78
C LEU A 396 4.45 35.81 -9.81
N PHE A 397 3.39 35.56 -9.02
CA PHE A 397 2.26 36.48 -8.90
C PHE A 397 2.50 37.57 -7.83
N ALA A 398 3.04 37.21 -6.66
CA ALA A 398 3.20 38.13 -5.54
C ALA A 398 4.24 39.21 -5.80
N ILE A 399 5.41 38.89 -6.33
CA ILE A 399 6.52 39.84 -6.48
C ILE A 399 6.14 41.01 -7.39
N PRO A 400 5.64 40.84 -8.61
CA PRO A 400 5.27 41.94 -9.48
C PRO A 400 4.15 42.79 -8.89
N LEU A 401 3.13 42.15 -8.28
CA LEU A 401 2.01 42.87 -7.67
C LEU A 401 2.46 43.68 -6.46
N ALA A 402 3.21 43.10 -5.55
CA ALA A 402 3.70 43.76 -4.35
C ALA A 402 4.63 44.94 -4.70
N LEU A 403 5.58 44.75 -5.64
CA LEU A 403 6.48 45.80 -6.08
C LEU A 403 5.72 46.95 -6.75
N ALA A 404 4.80 46.64 -7.67
CA ALA A 404 3.98 47.64 -8.33
C ALA A 404 3.10 48.39 -7.32
N GLY A 405 2.46 47.67 -6.40
CA GLY A 405 1.66 48.25 -5.33
C GLY A 405 2.48 49.15 -4.40
N ALA A 406 3.66 48.68 -3.98
CA ALA A 406 4.57 49.45 -3.14
C ALA A 406 5.07 50.73 -3.82
N ILE A 407 5.51 50.66 -5.09
CA ILE A 407 5.94 51.81 -5.87
C ILE A 407 4.77 52.80 -6.04
N TYR A 408 3.59 52.32 -6.39
CA TYR A 408 2.41 53.18 -6.54
C TYR A 408 2.05 53.86 -5.25
N THR A 409 1.98 53.15 -4.13
CA THR A 409 1.64 53.73 -2.83
C THR A 409 2.69 54.72 -2.32
N ALA A 410 3.98 54.44 -2.61
CA ALA A 410 5.07 55.32 -2.16
C ALA A 410 5.16 56.63 -2.96
N TYR A 411 5.08 56.55 -4.29
CA TYR A 411 5.39 57.67 -5.19
C TYR A 411 4.17 58.37 -5.80
N PHE A 412 3.11 57.62 -6.11
CA PHE A 412 2.00 58.13 -6.92
C PHE A 412 0.72 58.37 -6.11
N MET A 413 0.55 57.72 -4.97
CA MET A 413 -0.69 57.79 -4.20
C MET A 413 -0.81 59.09 -3.39
N THR A 414 -1.96 59.72 -3.50
CA THR A 414 -2.25 60.92 -2.70
C THR A 414 -2.33 60.62 -1.20
N PRO A 415 -1.96 61.55 -0.31
CA PRO A 415 -1.95 61.32 1.15
C PRO A 415 -3.31 60.91 1.73
N GLY A 416 -4.41 61.41 1.15
CA GLY A 416 -5.77 61.04 1.56
C GLY A 416 -6.10 59.59 1.26
N LEU A 417 -5.79 59.14 0.05
CA LEU A 417 -6.03 57.78 -0.39
C LEU A 417 -5.13 56.77 0.35
N ARG A 418 -3.88 57.15 0.61
CA ARG A 418 -2.91 56.35 1.37
C ARG A 418 -3.39 56.02 2.78
N ARG A 419 -4.09 56.94 3.45
CA ARG A 419 -4.65 56.72 4.79
C ARG A 419 -5.74 55.64 4.82
N VAL A 420 -6.41 55.38 3.70
CA VAL A 420 -7.47 54.37 3.61
C VAL A 420 -6.90 53.03 3.09
N ILE A 421 -6.08 53.07 2.04
CA ILE A 421 -5.58 51.86 1.38
C ILE A 421 -4.55 51.13 2.24
N LYS A 422 -3.65 51.84 2.93
CA LYS A 422 -2.63 51.20 3.75
C LYS A 422 -3.23 50.32 4.86
N PRO A 423 -4.21 50.77 5.68
CA PRO A 423 -4.88 49.90 6.64
C PRO A 423 -5.66 48.77 5.99
N ALA A 424 -6.26 48.99 4.80
CA ALA A 424 -6.98 47.93 4.10
C ALA A 424 -6.05 46.79 3.68
N ILE A 425 -4.83 47.09 3.18
CA ILE A 425 -3.81 46.13 2.85
C ILE A 425 -3.31 45.39 4.11
N GLU A 426 -3.09 46.11 5.23
CA GLU A 426 -2.70 45.54 6.51
C GLU A 426 -3.75 44.53 7.04
N VAL A 427 -5.05 44.83 6.88
CA VAL A 427 -6.16 43.93 7.23
C VAL A 427 -6.17 42.70 6.32
N MET A 428 -5.87 42.84 5.02
CA MET A 428 -5.74 41.68 4.11
C MET A 428 -4.63 40.74 4.56
N GLY A 429 -3.49 41.28 5.02
CA GLY A 429 -2.39 40.43 5.55
C GLY A 429 -2.73 39.69 6.85
N ALA A 430 -3.76 40.16 7.58
CA ALA A 430 -4.25 39.48 8.79
C ALA A 430 -5.28 38.36 8.51
N LEU A 431 -5.70 38.17 7.26
CA LEU A 431 -6.65 37.10 6.93
C LEU A 431 -6.04 35.72 7.18
N PRO A 432 -6.79 34.80 7.83
CA PRO A 432 -6.31 33.44 8.04
C PRO A 432 -6.03 32.72 6.71
N THR A 433 -4.83 32.20 6.52
CA THR A 433 -4.42 31.51 5.29
C THR A 433 -5.30 30.32 4.96
N VAL A 434 -5.87 29.67 5.99
CA VAL A 434 -6.82 28.54 5.83
C VAL A 434 -8.10 29.02 5.12
N VAL A 435 -8.60 30.20 5.45
CA VAL A 435 -9.80 30.78 4.79
C VAL A 435 -9.51 31.09 3.33
N ILE A 436 -8.34 31.66 3.05
CA ILE A 436 -7.90 31.94 1.66
C ILE A 436 -7.80 30.64 0.88
N GLY A 437 -7.18 29.59 1.47
CA GLY A 437 -7.07 28.27 0.84
C GLY A 437 -8.44 27.61 0.58
N LEU A 438 -9.37 27.73 1.51
CA LEU A 438 -10.74 27.22 1.35
C LEU A 438 -11.48 27.91 0.21
N VAL A 439 -11.45 29.25 0.18
CA VAL A 439 -12.08 30.06 -0.88
C VAL A 439 -11.43 29.73 -2.24
N ALA A 440 -10.11 29.62 -2.28
CA ALA A 440 -9.39 29.25 -3.50
C ALA A 440 -9.79 27.86 -4.00
N GLY A 441 -9.90 26.87 -3.12
CA GLY A 441 -10.25 25.50 -3.50
C GLY A 441 -11.69 25.32 -3.94
N ILE A 442 -12.63 26.11 -3.39
CA ILE A 442 -14.06 25.97 -3.72
C ILE A 442 -14.47 26.87 -4.88
N TRP A 443 -13.96 28.09 -4.91
CA TRP A 443 -14.42 29.11 -5.86
C TRP A 443 -13.40 29.41 -6.95
N LEU A 444 -12.13 29.62 -6.61
CA LEU A 444 -11.10 30.02 -7.57
C LEU A 444 -10.67 28.85 -8.48
N ALA A 445 -10.60 27.62 -7.95
CA ALA A 445 -10.15 26.47 -8.71
C ALA A 445 -11.01 26.17 -9.96
N PRO A 446 -12.36 26.14 -9.88
CA PRO A 446 -13.22 25.94 -11.05
C PRO A 446 -13.08 27.09 -12.07
N ILE A 447 -12.88 28.32 -11.61
CA ILE A 447 -12.69 29.48 -12.51
C ILE A 447 -11.35 29.35 -13.26
N ILE A 448 -10.28 29.00 -12.56
CA ILE A 448 -8.96 28.80 -13.21
C ILE A 448 -9.03 27.67 -14.23
N GLU A 449 -9.70 26.56 -13.93
CA GLU A 449 -9.87 25.45 -14.86
C GLU A 449 -10.59 25.88 -16.13
N GLN A 450 -11.75 26.56 -15.96
CA GLN A 450 -12.59 26.97 -17.08
C GLN A 450 -11.95 28.05 -17.96
N TYR A 451 -11.07 28.89 -17.38
CA TYR A 451 -10.48 30.06 -18.04
C TYR A 451 -8.94 30.06 -17.94
N LEU A 452 -8.31 28.91 -18.10
CA LEU A 452 -6.89 28.71 -17.81
C LEU A 452 -5.98 29.65 -18.61
N LEU A 453 -6.22 29.79 -19.92
CA LEU A 453 -5.46 30.70 -20.79
C LEU A 453 -5.66 32.16 -20.38
N ALA A 454 -6.90 32.55 -20.05
CA ALA A 454 -7.21 33.91 -19.61
C ALA A 454 -6.46 34.27 -18.32
N VAL A 455 -6.46 33.35 -17.33
CA VAL A 455 -5.78 33.53 -16.04
C VAL A 455 -4.26 33.67 -16.24
N LEU A 456 -3.65 32.84 -17.09
CA LEU A 456 -2.22 32.90 -17.38
C LEU A 456 -1.82 34.16 -18.16
N ALA A 457 -2.66 34.63 -19.08
CA ALA A 457 -2.42 35.83 -19.86
C ALA A 457 -2.72 37.12 -19.09
N LEU A 458 -3.58 37.07 -18.07
CA LEU A 458 -4.10 38.24 -17.35
C LEU A 458 -2.99 39.17 -16.81
N PRO A 459 -1.90 38.71 -16.15
CA PRO A 459 -0.84 39.60 -15.67
C PRO A 459 -0.18 40.41 -16.80
N LEU A 460 0.05 39.78 -17.95
CA LEU A 460 0.64 40.46 -19.12
C LEU A 460 -0.34 41.44 -19.76
N LEU A 461 -1.62 41.08 -19.88
CA LEU A 461 -2.65 41.91 -20.44
C LEU A 461 -2.91 43.14 -19.55
N LEU A 462 -2.91 42.97 -18.23
CA LEU A 462 -3.04 44.09 -17.29
C LEU A 462 -1.84 45.05 -17.38
N ALA A 463 -0.62 44.53 -17.42
CA ALA A 463 0.59 45.32 -17.63
C ALA A 463 0.53 46.12 -18.94
N ALA A 464 0.14 45.49 -20.03
CA ALA A 464 -0.04 46.12 -21.33
C ALA A 464 -1.14 47.21 -21.29
N ALA A 465 -2.26 46.96 -20.60
CA ALA A 465 -3.33 47.93 -20.43
C ALA A 465 -2.87 49.19 -19.66
N VAL A 466 -2.07 49.00 -18.60
CA VAL A 466 -1.49 50.11 -17.83
C VAL A 466 -0.56 50.94 -18.71
N LEU A 467 0.35 50.30 -19.45
CA LEU A 467 1.25 51.00 -20.37
C LEU A 467 0.50 51.73 -21.48
N LEU A 468 -0.52 51.07 -22.04
CA LEU A 468 -1.37 51.67 -23.08
C LEU A 468 -2.13 52.88 -22.53
N CYS A 469 -2.71 52.80 -21.33
CA CYS A 469 -3.37 53.94 -20.67
C CYS A 469 -2.39 55.09 -20.51
N GLY A 470 -1.19 54.86 -19.99
CA GLY A 470 -0.16 55.87 -19.83
C GLY A 470 0.27 56.51 -21.15
N ALA A 471 0.43 55.72 -22.21
CA ALA A 471 0.76 56.23 -23.55
C ALA A 471 -0.37 57.04 -24.16
N LEU A 472 -1.62 56.60 -24.02
CA LEU A 472 -2.81 57.33 -24.52
C LEU A 472 -3.03 58.65 -23.78
N THR A 473 -2.96 58.69 -22.47
CA THR A 473 -3.11 59.89 -21.66
C THR A 473 -2.01 60.89 -21.97
N HIS A 474 -0.76 60.45 -22.06
CA HIS A 474 0.37 61.31 -22.45
C HIS A 474 0.21 61.89 -23.85
N ARG A 475 -0.31 61.11 -24.82
CA ARG A 475 -0.43 61.53 -26.25
C ARG A 475 -1.63 62.44 -26.50
N PHE A 476 -2.80 62.14 -25.89
CA PHE A 476 -4.07 62.80 -26.21
C PHE A 476 -4.53 63.79 -25.19
N MET A 477 -4.05 63.70 -23.93
CA MET A 477 -4.51 64.56 -22.82
C MET A 477 -3.36 65.17 -21.99
N PRO A 478 -2.41 65.89 -22.63
CA PRO A 478 -1.22 66.39 -21.93
C PRO A 478 -1.48 67.47 -20.89
N ARG A 479 -2.74 67.97 -20.80
CA ARG A 479 -3.14 69.03 -19.87
C ARG A 479 -4.17 68.60 -18.83
N CYS A 480 -4.42 67.29 -18.67
CA CYS A 480 -5.38 66.82 -17.67
C CYS A 480 -4.88 66.99 -16.25
N ARG A 481 -5.82 67.18 -15.32
CA ARG A 481 -5.53 67.27 -13.88
C ARG A 481 -5.00 65.92 -13.37
N PRO A 482 -4.03 65.92 -12.43
CA PRO A 482 -3.58 64.69 -11.77
C PRO A 482 -4.77 63.93 -11.17
N GLY A 483 -4.90 62.66 -11.53
CA GLY A 483 -5.99 61.78 -11.07
C GLY A 483 -7.02 61.39 -12.15
N VAL A 484 -7.09 62.11 -13.29
CA VAL A 484 -7.94 61.70 -14.43
C VAL A 484 -7.43 60.39 -15.05
N ASP A 485 -6.11 60.16 -15.02
CA ASP A 485 -5.46 58.95 -15.48
C ASP A 485 -6.01 57.71 -14.74
N LEU A 486 -6.25 57.84 -13.43
CA LEU A 486 -6.80 56.74 -12.62
C LEU A 486 -8.27 56.48 -13.00
N LEU A 487 -9.02 57.50 -13.32
CA LEU A 487 -10.44 57.38 -13.69
C LEU A 487 -10.61 56.72 -15.08
N LEU A 488 -9.63 56.83 -15.96
CA LEU A 488 -9.57 56.12 -17.24
C LEU A 488 -8.97 54.72 -17.12
N LEU A 489 -8.05 54.54 -16.20
CA LEU A 489 -7.40 53.25 -15.96
C LEU A 489 -8.37 52.20 -15.45
N LEU A 490 -9.24 52.53 -14.49
CA LEU A 490 -10.17 51.56 -13.91
C LEU A 490 -11.11 50.91 -14.95
N PRO A 491 -11.82 51.65 -15.83
CA PRO A 491 -12.65 51.05 -16.86
C PRO A 491 -11.83 50.28 -17.89
N LEU A 492 -10.59 50.70 -18.21
CA LEU A 492 -9.71 50.00 -19.11
C LEU A 492 -9.27 48.65 -18.53
N LEU A 493 -8.90 48.62 -17.25
CA LEU A 493 -8.58 47.36 -16.56
C LEU A 493 -9.79 46.41 -16.50
N ALA A 494 -10.98 46.94 -16.16
CA ALA A 494 -12.21 46.18 -16.15
C ALA A 494 -12.54 45.59 -17.53
N LEU A 495 -12.37 46.40 -18.59
CA LEU A 495 -12.54 45.97 -19.98
C LEU A 495 -11.52 44.87 -20.34
N THR A 496 -10.25 45.02 -19.93
CA THR A 496 -9.20 44.06 -20.19
C THR A 496 -9.51 42.69 -19.54
N VAL A 497 -9.95 42.74 -18.27
CA VAL A 497 -10.38 41.53 -17.56
C VAL A 497 -11.56 40.88 -18.28
N TRP A 498 -12.60 41.66 -18.58
CA TRP A 498 -13.78 41.17 -19.28
C TRP A 498 -13.45 40.55 -20.63
N LEU A 499 -12.58 41.20 -21.44
CA LEU A 499 -12.11 40.68 -22.73
C LEU A 499 -11.31 39.35 -22.55
N ALA A 500 -10.40 39.29 -21.56
CA ALA A 500 -9.61 38.09 -21.29
C ALA A 500 -10.50 36.89 -21.00
N PHE A 501 -11.51 37.07 -20.14
CA PHE A 501 -12.43 35.99 -19.77
C PHE A 501 -13.46 35.67 -20.87
N SER A 502 -13.84 36.62 -21.69
CA SER A 502 -14.79 36.39 -22.79
C SER A 502 -14.15 35.75 -24.02
N LEU A 503 -12.93 36.17 -24.36
CA LEU A 503 -12.20 35.67 -25.55
C LEU A 503 -11.30 34.46 -25.24
N GLY A 504 -10.90 34.29 -23.98
CA GLY A 504 -10.01 33.23 -23.55
C GLY A 504 -10.45 31.83 -24.02
N PRO A 505 -11.67 31.38 -23.69
CA PRO A 505 -12.14 30.05 -24.11
C PRO A 505 -12.20 29.88 -25.64
N TRP A 506 -12.55 30.92 -26.37
CA TRP A 506 -12.55 30.89 -27.83
C TRP A 506 -11.12 30.78 -28.39
N LEU A 507 -10.17 31.51 -27.81
CA LEU A 507 -8.75 31.45 -28.18
C LEU A 507 -8.13 30.08 -27.84
N GLU A 508 -8.51 29.47 -26.71
CA GLU A 508 -8.06 28.12 -26.35
C GLU A 508 -8.42 27.12 -27.46
N VAL A 509 -9.70 27.10 -27.86
CA VAL A 509 -10.17 26.19 -28.91
C VAL A 509 -9.53 26.54 -30.27
N ALA A 510 -9.33 27.81 -30.57
CA ALA A 510 -8.71 28.23 -31.83
C ALA A 510 -7.21 27.87 -31.93
N LEU A 511 -6.47 27.90 -30.80
CA LEU A 511 -5.03 27.65 -30.77
C LEU A 511 -4.69 26.16 -30.52
N PHE A 512 -5.46 25.47 -29.69
CA PHE A 512 -5.16 24.12 -29.22
C PHE A 512 -6.14 23.05 -29.74
N GLY A 513 -7.23 23.46 -30.42
CA GLY A 513 -8.27 22.55 -30.92
C GLY A 513 -9.31 22.16 -29.86
N GLU A 514 -8.97 22.27 -28.59
CA GLU A 514 -9.81 21.95 -27.43
C GLU A 514 -9.46 22.85 -26.24
N PRO A 515 -10.29 22.90 -25.18
CA PRO A 515 -9.96 23.64 -23.96
C PRO A 515 -8.64 23.20 -23.36
N LEU A 516 -7.84 24.15 -22.88
CA LEU A 516 -6.45 23.93 -22.47
C LEU A 516 -6.29 22.90 -21.35
N HIS A 517 -7.27 22.77 -20.46
CA HIS A 517 -7.25 21.78 -19.39
C HIS A 517 -7.36 20.33 -19.93
N PHE A 518 -8.07 20.07 -21.04
CA PHE A 518 -8.09 18.79 -21.71
C PHE A 518 -6.78 18.52 -22.45
N TRP A 519 -6.21 19.53 -23.08
CA TRP A 519 -4.92 19.42 -23.76
C TRP A 519 -3.77 19.07 -22.82
N LEU A 520 -3.84 19.47 -21.54
CA LEU A 520 -2.88 19.11 -20.49
C LEU A 520 -2.99 17.66 -20.01
N GLY A 521 -4.02 16.93 -20.42
CA GLY A 521 -4.22 15.50 -20.20
C GLY A 521 -5.31 15.15 -19.21
N ASP A 522 -5.74 13.88 -19.24
CA ASP A 522 -6.84 13.32 -18.45
C ASP A 522 -6.64 13.40 -16.91
N ASN A 523 -5.44 13.74 -16.45
CA ASN A 523 -5.10 13.85 -15.03
C ASN A 523 -5.04 15.29 -14.51
N TYR A 524 -5.67 16.26 -15.21
CA TYR A 524 -5.73 17.62 -14.71
C TYR A 524 -6.60 17.69 -13.45
N ASP A 525 -5.96 17.98 -12.31
CA ASP A 525 -6.66 18.21 -11.06
C ASP A 525 -6.96 19.70 -10.89
N GLN A 526 -8.23 20.06 -10.64
CA GLN A 526 -8.66 21.43 -10.37
C GLN A 526 -7.88 22.08 -9.22
N ARG A 527 -7.52 21.28 -8.19
CA ARG A 527 -6.80 21.73 -7.00
C ARG A 527 -5.28 21.58 -7.16
N ASN A 528 -4.76 22.12 -8.24
CA ASN A 528 -3.34 22.01 -8.57
C ASN A 528 -2.47 23.12 -7.96
N ALA A 529 -1.15 23.00 -8.15
CA ALA A 529 -0.18 23.96 -7.62
C ALA A 529 -0.33 25.38 -8.17
N LEU A 530 -0.93 25.56 -9.36
CA LEU A 530 -1.19 26.89 -9.93
C LEU A 530 -2.25 27.63 -9.12
N VAL A 531 -3.38 26.96 -8.80
CA VAL A 531 -4.45 27.54 -7.98
C VAL A 531 -3.92 27.93 -6.61
N VAL A 532 -3.16 27.02 -5.97
CA VAL A 532 -2.50 27.29 -4.69
C VAL A 532 -1.54 28.48 -4.82
N GLY A 533 -0.74 28.52 -5.88
CA GLY A 533 0.23 29.59 -6.15
C GLY A 533 -0.45 30.95 -6.33
N VAL A 534 -1.52 31.04 -7.11
CA VAL A 534 -2.29 32.28 -7.30
C VAL A 534 -2.90 32.77 -5.98
N ALA A 535 -3.54 31.85 -5.24
CA ALA A 535 -4.16 32.19 -3.95
C ALA A 535 -3.13 32.65 -2.91
N MET A 536 -2.03 31.92 -2.79
CA MET A 536 -0.91 32.26 -1.91
C MET A 536 -0.23 33.56 -2.36
N GLY A 537 -0.04 33.71 -3.68
CA GLY A 537 0.51 34.94 -4.25
C GLY A 537 -0.30 36.16 -3.85
N PHE A 538 -1.63 36.07 -3.94
CA PHE A 538 -2.54 37.15 -3.50
C PHE A 538 -2.43 37.43 -1.99
N ALA A 539 -2.32 36.39 -1.17
CA ALA A 539 -2.15 36.51 0.28
C ALA A 539 -0.82 37.17 0.70
N LEU A 540 0.23 37.02 -0.12
CA LEU A 540 1.58 37.52 0.17
C LEU A 540 1.81 38.99 -0.30
N VAL A 541 0.89 39.58 -1.08
CA VAL A 541 1.03 40.95 -1.60
C VAL A 541 1.10 42.02 -0.48
N PRO A 542 0.35 41.93 0.63
CA PRO A 542 0.47 42.89 1.74
C PRO A 542 1.83 42.87 2.40
#